data_9f4f3d7df23e497e0915247aec9ab11d
#
_entry.id   9f4f3d7df23e497e0915247aec9ab11d
#
_cell.length_a   1.000
_cell.length_b   1.000
_cell.length_c   1.000
_cell.angle_alpha   90.00
_cell.angle_beta   90.00
_cell.angle_gamma   90.00
#
_symmetry.space_group_name_H-M   'P 1'
#
loop_
_entity.id
_entity.type
_entity.pdbx_description
1 polymer ?
#
loop_
_entity_poly.entity_id
_entity_poly.type
_entity_poly.pdbx_seq_one_letter_code
_entity_poly.pdbx_strand_id
1 'polypeptide(L)'
;MTTEDTYLPQDVADLLDRIEREWTALLDSVESLSAEQMARRDPGGWSIKDHLAHVTEWERFLIRNQFEGQPAHVALGIDPTLTEGPDEAGINAALQARNRDRSLPDVLADLGRTHGRVLAELEKRSYADLQKRTRVMGPDERPMILWVIYNTYEHYLEHRQSIEAARAS
;
A
#
# COMPACT_ATOMS: atom_id res chain seq x y z
N MET A 1 -14.42 21.50 15.36
CA MET A 1 -13.83 20.48 14.45
C MET A 1 -12.40 20.34 14.89
N THR A 2 -12.04 19.20 15.46
CA THR A 2 -10.65 18.89 15.84
C THR A 2 -9.87 18.50 14.59
N THR A 3 -8.56 18.62 14.63
CA THR A 3 -7.66 18.24 13.51
C THR A 3 -7.83 16.78 13.08
N GLU A 4 -8.32 15.89 13.95
CA GLU A 4 -8.66 14.51 13.66
C GLU A 4 -9.87 14.34 12.74
N ASP A 5 -10.89 15.23 12.84
CA ASP A 5 -12.10 15.17 12.02
C ASP A 5 -11.84 15.49 10.53
N THR A 6 -10.72 16.19 10.23
CA THR A 6 -10.33 16.51 8.83
C THR A 6 -9.53 15.37 8.18
N TYR A 7 -9.00 14.46 8.98
CA TYR A 7 -8.14 13.36 8.53
C TYR A 7 -8.95 12.17 7.99
N LEU A 8 -10.05 11.80 8.67
CA LEU A 8 -10.86 10.67 8.25
C LEU A 8 -11.80 11.05 7.10
N PRO A 9 -12.01 10.15 6.12
CA PRO A 9 -13.04 10.30 5.11
C PRO A 9 -14.44 10.40 5.76
N GLN A 10 -15.33 11.18 5.16
CA GLN A 10 -16.70 11.36 5.66
C GLN A 10 -17.59 10.15 5.38
N ASP A 11 -17.35 9.50 4.25
CA ASP A 11 -18.05 8.31 3.78
C ASP A 11 -17.18 7.51 2.81
N VAL A 12 -17.75 6.47 2.20
CA VAL A 12 -17.03 5.62 1.22
C VAL A 12 -16.71 6.39 -0.06
N ALA A 13 -17.56 7.30 -0.50
CA ALA A 13 -17.31 8.08 -1.71
C ALA A 13 -16.10 9.03 -1.51
N ASP A 14 -16.05 9.77 -0.40
CA ASP A 14 -14.88 10.60 -0.05
C ASP A 14 -13.60 9.75 0.10
N LEU A 15 -13.72 8.54 0.66
CA LEU A 15 -12.58 7.61 0.74
C LEU A 15 -12.07 7.22 -0.65
N LEU A 16 -12.95 6.81 -1.55
CA LEU A 16 -12.60 6.42 -2.92
C LEU A 16 -12.01 7.61 -3.70
N ASP A 17 -12.58 8.79 -3.58
CA ASP A 17 -12.05 10.01 -4.23
C ASP A 17 -10.63 10.34 -3.76
N ARG A 18 -10.33 10.18 -2.48
CA ARG A 18 -8.97 10.38 -1.93
C ARG A 18 -8.00 9.32 -2.47
N ILE A 19 -8.42 8.07 -2.52
CA ILE A 19 -7.61 6.97 -3.06
C ILE A 19 -7.28 7.23 -4.53
N GLU A 20 -8.28 7.51 -5.36
CA GLU A 20 -8.09 7.77 -6.80
C GLU A 20 -7.20 8.98 -7.07
N ARG A 21 -7.34 10.05 -6.28
CA ARG A 21 -6.50 11.24 -6.42
C ARG A 21 -5.02 10.94 -6.19
N GLU A 22 -4.69 10.28 -5.08
CA GLU A 22 -3.29 9.98 -4.75
C GLU A 22 -2.73 8.85 -5.64
N TRP A 23 -3.58 7.91 -6.08
CA TRP A 23 -3.24 6.91 -7.07
C TRP A 23 -2.85 7.55 -8.40
N THR A 24 -3.66 8.46 -8.92
CA THR A 24 -3.36 9.20 -10.15
C THR A 24 -2.05 9.96 -10.01
N ALA A 25 -1.84 10.67 -8.90
CA ALA A 25 -0.59 11.38 -8.64
C ALA A 25 0.63 10.46 -8.57
N LEU A 26 0.49 9.25 -7.99
CA LEU A 26 1.55 8.24 -8.00
C LEU A 26 1.88 7.79 -9.43
N LEU A 27 0.88 7.47 -10.24
CA LEU A 27 1.08 7.05 -11.63
C LEU A 27 1.71 8.16 -12.47
N ASP A 28 1.24 9.40 -12.36
CA ASP A 28 1.78 10.57 -13.07
C ASP A 28 3.28 10.77 -12.73
N SER A 29 3.68 10.47 -11.49
CA SER A 29 5.07 10.58 -11.07
C SER A 29 6.02 9.62 -11.80
N VAL A 30 5.50 8.56 -12.41
CA VAL A 30 6.31 7.50 -13.06
C VAL A 30 6.01 7.32 -14.56
N GLU A 31 4.90 7.86 -15.09
CA GLU A 31 4.41 7.61 -16.44
C GLU A 31 5.46 7.85 -17.55
N SER A 32 6.26 8.91 -17.40
CA SER A 32 7.25 9.30 -18.41
C SER A 32 8.63 8.69 -18.20
N LEU A 33 8.83 7.83 -17.19
CA LEU A 33 10.13 7.30 -16.83
C LEU A 33 10.54 6.12 -17.69
N SER A 34 11.79 6.14 -18.17
CA SER A 34 12.40 4.98 -18.83
C SER A 34 12.69 3.85 -17.83
N ALA A 35 12.94 2.65 -18.34
CA ALA A 35 13.33 1.51 -17.50
C ALA A 35 14.62 1.79 -16.69
N GLU A 36 15.56 2.56 -17.27
CA GLU A 36 16.80 2.99 -16.58
C GLU A 36 16.47 3.94 -15.43
N GLN A 37 15.59 4.91 -15.64
CA GLN A 37 15.14 5.83 -14.60
C GLN A 37 14.38 5.09 -13.50
N MET A 38 13.55 4.11 -13.84
CA MET A 38 12.83 3.25 -12.88
C MET A 38 13.78 2.40 -12.01
N ALA A 39 15.01 2.16 -12.48
CA ALA A 39 16.04 1.43 -11.72
C ALA A 39 16.88 2.35 -10.80
N ARG A 40 16.69 3.67 -10.87
CA ARG A 40 17.38 4.61 -9.96
C ARG A 40 16.94 4.37 -8.52
N ARG A 41 17.91 4.52 -7.62
CA ARG A 41 17.71 4.25 -6.20
C ARG A 41 17.63 5.55 -5.41
N ASP A 42 16.74 5.56 -4.44
CA ASP A 42 16.68 6.59 -3.42
C ASP A 42 17.85 6.46 -2.41
N PRO A 43 18.03 7.40 -1.47
CA PRO A 43 19.04 7.30 -0.42
C PRO A 43 18.91 6.07 0.49
N GLY A 44 17.72 5.46 0.58
CA GLY A 44 17.44 4.21 1.30
C GLY A 44 17.83 2.95 0.52
N GLY A 45 18.27 3.10 -0.75
CA GLY A 45 18.69 2.01 -1.61
C GLY A 45 17.56 1.33 -2.39
N TRP A 46 16.34 1.85 -2.32
CA TRP A 46 15.18 1.34 -3.06
C TRP A 46 15.09 1.96 -4.45
N SER A 47 14.88 1.13 -5.47
CA SER A 47 14.58 1.64 -6.81
C SER A 47 13.12 2.10 -6.90
N ILE A 48 12.81 2.93 -7.90
CA ILE A 48 11.41 3.34 -8.17
C ILE A 48 10.54 2.11 -8.41
N LYS A 49 11.04 1.09 -9.11
CA LYS A 49 10.36 -0.20 -9.27
C LYS A 49 10.09 -0.89 -7.92
N ASP A 50 11.03 -0.83 -6.98
CA ASP A 50 10.85 -1.43 -5.64
C ASP A 50 9.73 -0.74 -4.87
N HIS A 51 9.62 0.60 -4.94
CA HIS A 51 8.50 1.34 -4.35
C HIS A 51 7.15 0.91 -4.91
N LEU A 52 7.03 0.78 -6.22
CA LEU A 52 5.77 0.34 -6.86
C LEU A 52 5.40 -1.11 -6.50
N ALA A 53 6.40 -2.00 -6.46
CA ALA A 53 6.18 -3.37 -6.02
C ALA A 53 5.75 -3.44 -4.54
N HIS A 54 6.32 -2.60 -3.69
CA HIS A 54 5.99 -2.51 -2.28
C HIS A 54 4.55 -2.03 -2.04
N VAL A 55 4.13 -0.97 -2.71
CA VAL A 55 2.73 -0.51 -2.70
C VAL A 55 1.79 -1.65 -3.06
N THR A 56 2.10 -2.39 -4.14
CA THR A 56 1.31 -3.56 -4.58
C THR A 56 1.21 -4.64 -3.50
N GLU A 57 2.30 -4.93 -2.79
CA GLU A 57 2.30 -5.95 -1.74
C GLU A 57 1.43 -5.57 -0.55
N TRP A 58 1.44 -4.29 -0.15
CA TRP A 58 0.62 -3.83 0.97
C TRP A 58 -0.86 -3.69 0.60
N GLU A 59 -1.19 -3.30 -0.63
CA GLU A 59 -2.57 -3.41 -1.14
C GLU A 59 -3.06 -4.86 -1.15
N ARG A 60 -2.22 -5.78 -1.60
CA ARG A 60 -2.53 -7.22 -1.59
C ARG A 60 -2.72 -7.73 -0.17
N PHE A 61 -1.89 -7.28 0.75
CA PHE A 61 -2.03 -7.56 2.18
C PHE A 61 -3.37 -7.05 2.72
N LEU A 62 -3.74 -5.80 2.41
CA LEU A 62 -5.03 -5.23 2.80
C LEU A 62 -6.19 -6.12 2.33
N ILE A 63 -6.18 -6.54 1.07
CA ILE A 63 -7.22 -7.43 0.53
C ILE A 63 -7.28 -8.74 1.30
N ARG A 64 -6.16 -9.45 1.39
CA ARG A 64 -6.11 -10.79 1.96
C ARG A 64 -6.36 -10.80 3.47
N ASN A 65 -5.79 -9.85 4.19
CA ASN A 65 -5.93 -9.80 5.64
C ASN A 65 -7.26 -9.19 6.07
N GLN A 66 -7.59 -7.98 5.59
CA GLN A 66 -8.76 -7.26 6.08
C GLN A 66 -10.07 -7.69 5.41
N PHE A 67 -10.04 -8.02 4.13
CA PHE A 67 -11.26 -8.33 3.39
C PHE A 67 -11.52 -9.83 3.26
N GLU A 68 -10.46 -10.66 3.23
CA GLU A 68 -10.57 -12.12 3.13
C GLU A 68 -10.28 -12.82 4.47
N GLY A 69 -9.86 -12.11 5.52
CA GLY A 69 -9.68 -12.62 6.88
C GLY A 69 -8.47 -13.56 7.05
N GLN A 70 -7.48 -13.51 6.17
CA GLN A 70 -6.29 -14.34 6.28
C GLN A 70 -5.36 -13.84 7.41
N PRO A 71 -4.67 -14.73 8.15
CA PRO A 71 -3.62 -14.34 9.08
C PRO A 71 -2.53 -13.50 8.40
N ALA A 72 -1.91 -12.56 9.11
CA ALA A 72 -0.96 -11.60 8.53
C ALA A 72 0.18 -12.26 7.76
N HIS A 73 0.85 -13.28 8.34
CA HIS A 73 1.94 -13.99 7.68
C HIS A 73 1.50 -14.73 6.39
N VAL A 74 0.26 -15.25 6.38
CA VAL A 74 -0.33 -15.91 5.20
C VAL A 74 -0.64 -14.89 4.12
N ALA A 75 -1.24 -13.76 4.52
CA ALA A 75 -1.59 -12.66 3.61
C ALA A 75 -0.35 -12.05 2.94
N LEU A 76 0.74 -11.88 3.70
CA LEU A 76 2.03 -11.42 3.21
C LEU A 76 2.85 -12.51 2.51
N GLY A 77 2.61 -13.79 2.79
CA GLY A 77 3.40 -14.91 2.29
C GLY A 77 4.85 -14.89 2.79
N ILE A 78 5.04 -14.60 4.08
CA ILE A 78 6.35 -14.50 4.75
C ILE A 78 6.42 -15.40 5.97
N ASP A 79 7.61 -15.49 6.57
CA ASP A 79 7.81 -16.26 7.81
C ASP A 79 6.89 -15.73 8.93
N PRO A 80 6.16 -16.59 9.65
CA PRO A 80 5.27 -16.17 10.73
C PRO A 80 5.95 -15.33 11.82
N THR A 81 7.22 -15.60 12.12
CA THR A 81 7.98 -14.89 13.17
C THR A 81 8.10 -13.38 12.90
N LEU A 82 8.09 -12.97 11.63
CA LEU A 82 8.13 -11.56 11.24
C LEU A 82 6.83 -10.81 11.60
N THR A 83 5.72 -11.53 11.84
CA THR A 83 4.43 -10.93 12.18
C THR A 83 4.04 -11.06 13.66
N GLU A 84 4.87 -11.69 14.48
CA GLU A 84 4.65 -11.84 15.94
C GLU A 84 4.91 -10.53 16.71
N GLY A 85 5.67 -9.61 16.14
CA GLY A 85 6.02 -8.31 16.70
C GLY A 85 6.06 -7.20 15.66
N PRO A 86 6.40 -5.97 16.04
CA PRO A 86 6.48 -4.83 15.14
C PRO A 86 7.81 -4.82 14.35
N ASP A 87 8.06 -5.85 13.54
CA ASP A 87 9.25 -5.92 12.66
C ASP A 87 8.93 -5.48 11.23
N GLU A 88 8.52 -4.24 11.08
CA GLU A 88 8.21 -3.67 9.76
C GLU A 88 9.44 -3.70 8.82
N ALA A 89 10.64 -3.45 9.33
CA ALA A 89 11.85 -3.47 8.54
C ALA A 89 12.15 -4.87 7.98
N GLY A 90 11.99 -5.92 8.78
CA GLY A 90 12.14 -7.30 8.35
C GLY A 90 11.08 -7.72 7.32
N ILE A 91 9.82 -7.32 7.54
CA ILE A 91 8.73 -7.53 6.58
C ILE A 91 9.08 -6.87 5.24
N ASN A 92 9.43 -5.59 5.25
CA ASN A 92 9.75 -4.84 4.05
C ASN A 92 10.97 -5.40 3.31
N ALA A 93 11.99 -5.86 4.02
CA ALA A 93 13.16 -6.52 3.42
C ALA A 93 12.78 -7.84 2.73
N ALA A 94 11.90 -8.65 3.34
CA ALA A 94 11.42 -9.90 2.75
C ALA A 94 10.59 -9.64 1.48
N LEU A 95 9.70 -8.64 1.51
CA LEU A 95 8.89 -8.25 0.36
C LEU A 95 9.76 -7.70 -0.79
N GLN A 96 10.76 -6.85 -0.47
CA GLN A 96 11.70 -6.32 -1.46
C GLN A 96 12.51 -7.45 -2.10
N ALA A 97 13.05 -8.38 -1.31
CA ALA A 97 13.82 -9.51 -1.80
C ALA A 97 13.00 -10.37 -2.78
N ARG A 98 11.73 -10.64 -2.46
CA ARG A 98 10.80 -11.41 -3.33
C ARG A 98 10.55 -10.73 -4.67
N ASN A 99 10.52 -9.40 -4.71
CA ASN A 99 10.18 -8.63 -5.92
C ASN A 99 11.42 -8.19 -6.73
N ARG A 100 12.64 -8.43 -6.22
CA ARG A 100 13.89 -7.95 -6.81
C ARG A 100 14.02 -8.24 -8.29
N ASP A 101 13.76 -9.50 -8.68
CA ASP A 101 13.99 -10.00 -10.03
C ASP A 101 12.76 -9.93 -10.93
N ARG A 102 11.67 -9.35 -10.44
CA ARG A 102 10.47 -9.12 -11.26
C ARG A 102 10.74 -8.07 -12.34
N SER A 103 10.20 -8.33 -13.53
CA SER A 103 10.27 -7.35 -14.63
C SER A 103 9.42 -6.10 -14.32
N LEU A 104 9.84 -4.96 -14.83
CA LEU A 104 9.05 -3.72 -14.69
C LEU A 104 7.63 -3.85 -15.26
N PRO A 105 7.41 -4.43 -16.47
CA PRO A 105 6.07 -4.67 -16.97
C PRO A 105 5.18 -5.50 -16.04
N ASP A 106 5.76 -6.55 -15.40
CA ASP A 106 5.00 -7.39 -14.46
C ASP A 106 4.63 -6.63 -13.19
N VAL A 107 5.53 -5.78 -12.69
CA VAL A 107 5.26 -4.92 -11.52
C VAL A 107 4.13 -3.94 -11.83
N LEU A 108 4.20 -3.24 -12.96
CA LEU A 108 3.18 -2.25 -13.37
C LEU A 108 1.81 -2.90 -13.63
N ALA A 109 1.80 -4.06 -14.30
CA ALA A 109 0.55 -4.79 -14.55
C ALA A 109 -0.07 -5.30 -13.24
N ASP A 110 0.74 -5.72 -12.29
CA ASP A 110 0.29 -6.22 -10.99
C ASP A 110 -0.23 -5.07 -10.11
N LEU A 111 0.45 -3.94 -10.12
CA LEU A 111 0.06 -2.71 -9.43
C LEU A 111 -1.36 -2.29 -9.85
N GLY A 112 -1.62 -2.14 -11.15
CA GLY A 112 -2.96 -1.76 -11.64
C GLY A 112 -4.04 -2.79 -11.31
N ARG A 113 -3.74 -4.10 -11.43
CA ARG A 113 -4.71 -5.15 -11.08
C ARG A 113 -5.06 -5.15 -9.58
N THR A 114 -4.05 -4.97 -8.73
CA THR A 114 -4.25 -5.01 -7.28
C THR A 114 -5.03 -3.80 -6.81
N HIS A 115 -4.70 -2.61 -7.32
CA HIS A 115 -5.46 -1.40 -7.06
C HIS A 115 -6.95 -1.54 -7.46
N GLY A 116 -7.24 -2.02 -8.67
CA GLY A 116 -8.62 -2.26 -9.10
C GLY A 116 -9.37 -3.24 -8.19
N ARG A 117 -8.68 -4.23 -7.61
CA ARG A 117 -9.29 -5.13 -6.61
C ARG A 117 -9.57 -4.43 -5.28
N VAL A 118 -8.70 -3.54 -4.82
CA VAL A 118 -8.94 -2.73 -3.61
C VAL A 118 -10.22 -1.92 -3.78
N LEU A 119 -10.36 -1.19 -4.89
CA LEU A 119 -11.57 -0.40 -5.17
C LEU A 119 -12.82 -1.28 -5.20
N ALA A 120 -12.78 -2.39 -5.93
CA ALA A 120 -13.91 -3.32 -6.01
C ALA A 120 -14.30 -3.95 -4.67
N GLU A 121 -13.35 -4.12 -3.74
CA GLU A 121 -13.64 -4.58 -2.39
C GLU A 121 -14.23 -3.46 -1.51
N LEU A 122 -13.77 -2.24 -1.67
CA LEU A 122 -14.30 -1.09 -0.93
C LEU A 122 -15.73 -0.74 -1.34
N GLU A 123 -16.06 -0.80 -2.63
CA GLU A 123 -17.40 -0.57 -3.17
C GLU A 123 -18.47 -1.50 -2.60
N LYS A 124 -18.08 -2.70 -2.14
CA LYS A 124 -19.00 -3.68 -1.53
C LYS A 124 -19.30 -3.38 -0.05
N ARG A 125 -18.64 -2.40 0.56
CA ARG A 125 -18.68 -2.15 2.00
C ARG A 125 -19.37 -0.84 2.32
N SER A 126 -20.14 -0.86 3.41
CA SER A 126 -20.65 0.37 4.00
C SER A 126 -19.54 1.07 4.82
N TYR A 127 -19.67 2.37 5.05
CA TYR A 127 -18.78 3.08 5.94
C TYR A 127 -18.79 2.50 7.36
N ALA A 128 -19.96 2.03 7.83
CA ALA A 128 -20.08 1.35 9.12
C ALA A 128 -19.27 0.04 9.19
N ASP A 129 -19.13 -0.69 8.07
CA ASP A 129 -18.26 -1.87 8.02
C ASP A 129 -16.79 -1.49 8.19
N LEU A 130 -16.36 -0.39 7.59
CA LEU A 130 -14.99 0.12 7.70
C LEU A 130 -14.67 0.68 9.10
N GLN A 131 -15.67 1.05 9.88
CA GLN A 131 -15.48 1.49 11.28
C GLN A 131 -15.33 0.32 12.26
N LYS A 132 -15.62 -0.91 11.85
CA LYS A 132 -15.43 -2.10 12.71
C LYS A 132 -13.96 -2.25 13.06
N ARG A 133 -13.71 -2.58 14.34
CA ARG A 133 -12.35 -2.80 14.82
C ARG A 133 -11.85 -4.16 14.37
N THR A 134 -10.62 -4.18 13.88
CA THR A 134 -9.93 -5.38 13.40
C THR A 134 -8.53 -5.43 13.97
N ARG A 135 -8.02 -6.65 14.13
CA ARG A 135 -6.63 -6.91 14.48
C ARG A 135 -5.87 -7.31 13.22
N VAL A 136 -4.67 -6.74 13.04
CA VAL A 136 -3.83 -7.02 11.88
C VAL A 136 -2.56 -7.75 12.30
N MET A 137 -1.72 -7.06 13.05
CA MET A 137 -0.47 -7.57 13.63
C MET A 137 -0.38 -7.09 15.08
N GLY A 138 0.11 -7.96 15.96
CA GLY A 138 0.19 -7.64 17.39
C GLY A 138 -1.18 -7.66 18.10
N PRO A 139 -1.27 -7.15 19.33
CA PRO A 139 -2.45 -7.24 20.19
C PRO A 139 -3.51 -6.15 19.91
N ASP A 140 -3.14 -5.07 19.25
CA ASP A 140 -3.98 -3.88 19.15
C ASP A 140 -5.05 -4.03 18.06
N GLU A 141 -6.26 -3.61 18.40
CA GLU A 141 -7.37 -3.51 17.47
C GLU A 141 -7.60 -2.05 17.10
N ARG A 142 -7.77 -1.79 15.79
CA ARG A 142 -8.07 -0.46 15.25
C ARG A 142 -9.22 -0.54 14.25
N PRO A 143 -9.97 0.56 14.01
CA PRO A 143 -10.94 0.59 12.92
C PRO A 143 -10.29 0.18 11.58
N MET A 144 -10.98 -0.67 10.83
CA MET A 144 -10.49 -1.16 9.52
C MET A 144 -10.15 -0.01 8.58
N ILE A 145 -10.90 1.10 8.63
CA ILE A 145 -10.66 2.27 7.79
C ILE A 145 -9.24 2.81 7.93
N LEU A 146 -8.63 2.74 9.11
CA LEU A 146 -7.23 3.18 9.30
C LEU A 146 -6.25 2.30 8.51
N TRP A 147 -6.52 0.99 8.45
CA TRP A 147 -5.71 0.08 7.63
C TRP A 147 -5.89 0.35 6.13
N VAL A 148 -7.10 0.69 5.72
CA VAL A 148 -7.36 1.13 4.33
C VAL A 148 -6.56 2.40 4.03
N ILE A 149 -6.65 3.42 4.86
CA ILE A 149 -5.94 4.70 4.70
C ILE A 149 -4.43 4.48 4.59
N TYR A 150 -3.84 3.76 5.55
CA TYR A 150 -2.40 3.51 5.61
C TYR A 150 -1.86 2.65 4.47
N ASN A 151 -2.68 1.79 3.87
CA ASN A 151 -2.28 0.94 2.75
C ASN A 151 -2.73 1.46 1.38
N THR A 152 -3.36 2.64 1.33
CA THR A 152 -3.80 3.28 0.09
C THR A 152 -3.26 4.72 0.00
N TYR A 153 -4.10 5.74 0.10
CA TYR A 153 -3.73 7.10 -0.28
C TYR A 153 -2.58 7.71 0.54
N GLU A 154 -2.41 7.38 1.82
CA GLU A 154 -1.23 7.82 2.57
C GLU A 154 0.03 7.11 2.11
N HIS A 155 -0.06 5.82 1.86
CA HIS A 155 1.04 5.01 1.35
C HIS A 155 1.48 5.46 -0.05
N TYR A 156 0.51 5.79 -0.93
CA TYR A 156 0.81 6.34 -2.25
C TYR A 156 1.54 7.68 -2.16
N LEU A 157 1.08 8.56 -1.28
CA LEU A 157 1.71 9.86 -1.04
C LEU A 157 3.16 9.70 -0.55
N GLU A 158 3.39 8.84 0.44
CA GLU A 158 4.72 8.57 0.99
C GLU A 158 5.68 8.04 -0.08
N HIS A 159 5.24 7.03 -0.83
CA HIS A 159 6.08 6.44 -1.87
C HIS A 159 6.27 7.37 -3.07
N ARG A 160 5.29 8.18 -3.43
CA ARG A 160 5.45 9.23 -4.44
C ARG A 160 6.54 10.23 -4.05
N GLN A 161 6.57 10.69 -2.81
CA GLN A 161 7.63 11.58 -2.30
C GLN A 161 9.02 10.94 -2.41
N SER A 162 9.15 9.66 -2.08
CA SER A 162 10.40 8.90 -2.22
C SER A 162 10.82 8.75 -3.68
N ILE A 163 9.88 8.49 -4.58
CA ILE A 163 10.09 8.42 -6.03
C ILE A 163 10.56 9.77 -6.59
N GLU A 164 9.92 10.86 -6.20
CA GLU A 164 10.30 12.21 -6.60
C GLU A 164 11.73 12.57 -6.12
N ALA A 165 12.10 12.16 -4.91
CA ALA A 165 13.47 12.32 -4.40
C ALA A 165 14.49 11.50 -5.21
N ALA A 166 14.18 10.26 -5.56
CA ALA A 166 15.03 9.41 -6.41
C ALA A 166 15.20 9.97 -7.83
N ARG A 167 14.21 10.69 -8.36
CA ARG A 167 14.29 11.35 -9.69
C ARG A 167 15.19 12.58 -9.68
N ALA A 168 15.28 13.26 -8.54
CA ALA A 168 16.08 14.48 -8.40
C ALA A 168 17.57 14.21 -8.15
N SER A 169 17.95 12.95 -7.84
CA SER A 169 19.31 12.47 -7.59
C SER A 169 20.00 12.04 -8.88
#